data_342422388601b6bb30abb9e839a57fa8
#
_entry.id   342422388601b6bb30abb9e839a57fa8
#
_cell.length_a   1.000
_cell.length_b   1.000
_cell.length_c   1.000
_cell.angle_alpha   90.00
_cell.angle_beta   90.00
_cell.angle_gamma   90.00
#
_symmetry.space_group_name_H-M   'P 1'
#
loop_
_entity.id
_entity.type
_entity.pdbx_description
1 polymer ?
#
loop_
_entity_poly.entity_id
_entity_poly.type
_entity_poly.pdbx_seq_one_letter_code
_entity_poly.pdbx_strand_id
1 'polypeptide(L)'
;MLEPERARMNQRVFDRVWNEVRSQYYDPDLHGVDWIAARRTWRPVALTAPDDRTLYRALGDMLDLLDDDHAGAAPPAVARRQDTLRQRRPAIGVSLRPEPSGDLYVIEQVRPGSPAAEAGVAVGWRLVTGEGALWTPEQDIAEGRPVTLSLIDGEGAVRPLTLTPRMMEPSPAFVADRSRPGVLVLTVDGFEAGLGRWMGEQLEDLPLETDVVIDLRGNPGGRLAEADALLSCFLPRDRLWAARTGRSGRRVELRTGGGCGDLDRPVENDVAILVDANSRSAAELTPAALQEARRAVVVGEPTAGAVLISQETGLPDGGRLSLSRADFVTSGGVRLEKRGVTPDLAAIQTLEDRRAGRDPALDAALAALQLNRYTAATSTAEASAL
;
A
#
# COMPACT_ATOMS: atom_id res chain seq x y z
N MET A 1 19.37 -13.10 -32.96
CA MET A 1 18.31 -14.11 -32.71
C MET A 1 18.22 -14.34 -31.21
N LEU A 2 17.01 -14.44 -30.68
CA LEU A 2 16.80 -14.72 -29.25
C LEU A 2 17.32 -16.15 -28.95
N GLU A 3 17.97 -16.31 -27.78
CA GLU A 3 18.43 -17.62 -27.31
C GLU A 3 17.21 -18.57 -27.14
N PRO A 4 17.29 -19.83 -27.63
CA PRO A 4 16.15 -20.75 -27.60
C PRO A 4 15.62 -21.05 -26.19
N GLU A 5 16.47 -21.00 -25.17
CA GLU A 5 16.10 -21.19 -23.78
C GLU A 5 15.28 -20.02 -23.26
N ARG A 6 15.68 -18.78 -23.59
CA ARG A 6 14.93 -17.57 -23.27
C ARG A 6 13.55 -17.59 -23.90
N ALA A 7 13.44 -17.92 -25.18
CA ALA A 7 12.13 -18.00 -25.87
C ALA A 7 11.19 -19.02 -25.20
N ARG A 8 11.72 -20.19 -24.79
CA ARG A 8 10.95 -21.20 -24.08
C ARG A 8 10.51 -20.72 -22.68
N MET A 9 11.36 -20.00 -21.98
CA MET A 9 11.02 -19.43 -20.67
C MET A 9 9.92 -18.38 -20.84
N ASN A 10 10.08 -17.43 -21.77
CA ASN A 10 9.07 -16.42 -22.06
C ASN A 10 7.71 -17.04 -22.37
N GLN A 11 7.70 -18.11 -23.18
CA GLN A 11 6.47 -18.84 -23.48
C GLN A 11 5.81 -19.41 -22.22
N ARG A 12 6.56 -20.07 -21.35
CA ARG A 12 6.03 -20.64 -20.10
C ARG A 12 5.44 -19.56 -19.17
N VAL A 13 6.15 -18.43 -19.05
CA VAL A 13 5.70 -17.30 -18.23
C VAL A 13 4.41 -16.72 -18.80
N PHE A 14 4.39 -16.38 -20.08
CA PHE A 14 3.20 -15.83 -20.74
C PHE A 14 2.00 -16.77 -20.64
N ASP A 15 2.17 -18.05 -21.00
CA ASP A 15 1.08 -19.02 -20.98
C ASP A 15 0.58 -19.25 -19.54
N ARG A 16 1.44 -19.17 -18.50
CA ARG A 16 1.04 -19.22 -17.10
C ARG A 16 0.19 -18.03 -16.73
N VAL A 17 0.62 -16.78 -17.01
CA VAL A 17 -0.14 -15.57 -16.71
C VAL A 17 -1.49 -15.58 -17.40
N TRP A 18 -1.53 -15.87 -18.72
CA TRP A 18 -2.75 -15.90 -19.49
C TRP A 18 -3.79 -16.92 -18.96
N ASN A 19 -3.31 -18.12 -18.59
CA ASN A 19 -4.16 -19.17 -18.04
C ASN A 19 -4.70 -18.82 -16.63
N GLU A 20 -3.86 -18.24 -15.77
CA GLU A 20 -4.30 -17.80 -14.43
C GLU A 20 -5.41 -16.77 -14.50
N VAL A 21 -5.26 -15.74 -15.36
CA VAL A 21 -6.32 -14.75 -15.54
C VAL A 21 -7.60 -15.43 -16.01
N ARG A 22 -7.54 -16.21 -17.10
CA ARG A 22 -8.72 -16.88 -17.66
C ARG A 22 -9.49 -17.73 -16.65
N SER A 23 -8.75 -18.44 -15.77
CA SER A 23 -9.37 -19.44 -14.89
C SER A 23 -9.65 -18.94 -13.49
N GLN A 24 -8.97 -17.89 -13.03
CA GLN A 24 -8.91 -17.54 -11.62
C GLN A 24 -9.29 -16.07 -11.32
N TYR A 25 -9.37 -15.20 -12.31
CA TYR A 25 -9.79 -13.81 -12.09
C TYR A 25 -11.20 -13.78 -11.48
N TYR A 26 -11.45 -12.83 -10.56
CA TYR A 26 -12.69 -12.79 -9.78
C TYR A 26 -13.95 -12.59 -10.63
N ASP A 27 -13.85 -11.76 -11.68
CA ASP A 27 -14.92 -11.59 -12.66
C ASP A 27 -14.77 -12.63 -13.78
N PRO A 28 -15.71 -13.58 -13.92
CA PRO A 28 -15.68 -14.60 -14.97
C PRO A 28 -15.73 -14.02 -16.38
N ASP A 29 -16.35 -12.85 -16.55
CA ASP A 29 -16.51 -12.18 -17.84
C ASP A 29 -15.33 -11.24 -18.16
N LEU A 30 -14.33 -11.16 -17.27
CA LEU A 30 -13.10 -10.37 -17.44
C LEU A 30 -13.40 -8.90 -17.79
N HIS A 31 -14.42 -8.30 -17.18
CA HIS A 31 -14.94 -6.97 -17.51
C HIS A 31 -15.29 -6.78 -19.00
N GLY A 32 -15.67 -7.88 -19.70
CA GLY A 32 -16.01 -7.88 -21.12
C GLY A 32 -14.79 -7.88 -22.07
N VAL A 33 -13.59 -8.10 -21.56
CA VAL A 33 -12.35 -8.15 -22.35
C VAL A 33 -12.30 -9.44 -23.19
N ASP A 34 -12.07 -9.32 -24.49
CA ASP A 34 -11.74 -10.48 -25.35
C ASP A 34 -10.32 -10.98 -25.03
N TRP A 35 -10.26 -11.89 -24.04
CA TRP A 35 -9.00 -12.45 -23.57
C TRP A 35 -8.30 -13.35 -24.61
N ILE A 36 -9.03 -13.86 -25.60
CA ILE A 36 -8.45 -14.59 -26.73
C ILE A 36 -7.77 -13.63 -27.71
N ALA A 37 -8.38 -12.47 -27.98
CA ALA A 37 -7.74 -11.42 -28.76
C ALA A 37 -6.50 -10.86 -28.06
N ALA A 38 -6.55 -10.63 -26.74
CA ALA A 38 -5.40 -10.23 -25.95
C ALA A 38 -4.22 -11.20 -26.12
N ARG A 39 -4.47 -12.51 -26.10
CA ARG A 39 -3.43 -13.52 -26.38
C ARG A 39 -2.80 -13.38 -27.77
N ARG A 40 -3.63 -13.16 -28.79
CA ARG A 40 -3.15 -13.01 -30.17
C ARG A 40 -2.23 -11.81 -30.33
N THR A 41 -2.53 -10.73 -29.62
CA THR A 41 -1.76 -9.47 -29.64
C THR A 41 -0.45 -9.61 -28.87
N TRP A 42 -0.50 -10.05 -27.62
CA TRP A 42 0.62 -9.94 -26.70
C TRP A 42 1.57 -11.15 -26.70
N ARG A 43 1.09 -12.33 -27.06
CA ARG A 43 1.93 -13.54 -27.09
C ARG A 43 3.15 -13.41 -28.02
N PRO A 44 3.05 -12.95 -29.27
CA PRO A 44 4.20 -12.77 -30.13
C PRO A 44 5.23 -11.79 -29.55
N VAL A 45 4.77 -10.69 -28.94
CA VAL A 45 5.63 -9.69 -28.29
C VAL A 45 6.39 -10.34 -27.13
N ALA A 46 5.70 -11.01 -26.22
CA ALA A 46 6.29 -11.67 -25.07
C ALA A 46 7.32 -12.74 -25.49
N LEU A 47 7.03 -13.58 -26.48
CA LEU A 47 7.94 -14.66 -26.91
C LEU A 47 9.25 -14.14 -27.50
N THR A 48 9.25 -12.94 -28.06
CA THR A 48 10.42 -12.31 -28.68
C THR A 48 11.16 -11.35 -27.76
N ALA A 49 10.68 -11.18 -26.51
CA ALA A 49 11.27 -10.27 -25.54
C ALA A 49 12.73 -10.66 -25.20
N PRO A 50 13.70 -9.74 -25.39
CA PRO A 50 15.12 -10.05 -25.19
C PRO A 50 15.51 -10.13 -23.70
N ASP A 51 14.74 -9.48 -22.83
CA ASP A 51 15.03 -9.34 -21.40
C ASP A 51 13.73 -9.35 -20.55
N ASP A 52 13.89 -9.36 -19.23
CA ASP A 52 12.78 -9.37 -18.29
C ASP A 52 11.95 -8.08 -18.37
N ARG A 53 12.60 -6.93 -18.57
CA ARG A 53 11.89 -5.65 -18.68
C ARG A 53 10.89 -5.67 -19.83
N THR A 54 11.33 -6.12 -21.02
CA THR A 54 10.48 -6.19 -22.21
C THR A 54 9.36 -7.23 -22.05
N LEU A 55 9.67 -8.40 -21.46
CA LEU A 55 8.69 -9.44 -21.19
C LEU A 55 7.60 -8.93 -20.22
N TYR A 56 8.02 -8.38 -19.07
CA TYR A 56 7.08 -7.96 -18.03
C TYR A 56 6.32 -6.70 -18.39
N ARG A 57 6.86 -5.83 -19.25
CA ARG A 57 6.08 -4.75 -19.86
C ARG A 57 4.96 -5.31 -20.73
N ALA A 58 5.23 -6.26 -21.61
CA ALA A 58 4.18 -6.88 -22.44
C ALA A 58 3.12 -7.62 -21.60
N LEU A 59 3.52 -8.22 -20.47
CA LEU A 59 2.58 -8.82 -19.52
C LEU A 59 1.74 -7.76 -18.82
N GLY A 60 2.35 -6.65 -18.40
CA GLY A 60 1.66 -5.51 -17.80
C GLY A 60 0.62 -4.92 -18.74
N ASP A 61 1.02 -4.53 -19.97
CA ASP A 61 0.12 -3.99 -20.99
C ASP A 61 -1.06 -4.93 -21.31
N MET A 62 -0.85 -6.25 -21.23
CA MET A 62 -1.94 -7.22 -21.38
C MET A 62 -2.86 -7.25 -20.14
N LEU A 63 -2.32 -7.16 -18.93
CA LEU A 63 -3.08 -7.16 -17.68
C LEU A 63 -3.86 -5.86 -17.50
N ASP A 64 -3.33 -4.72 -17.97
CA ASP A 64 -3.97 -3.41 -17.92
C ASP A 64 -5.32 -3.38 -18.67
N LEU A 65 -5.54 -4.31 -19.62
CA LEU A 65 -6.85 -4.48 -20.27
C LEU A 65 -7.97 -4.82 -19.27
N LEU A 66 -7.63 -5.39 -18.11
CA LEU A 66 -8.60 -5.73 -17.07
C LEU A 66 -9.09 -4.50 -16.28
N ASP A 67 -8.44 -3.33 -16.43
CA ASP A 67 -8.68 -2.11 -15.62
C ASP A 67 -8.70 -2.40 -14.11
N ASP A 68 -7.70 -3.17 -13.65
CA ASP A 68 -7.58 -3.67 -12.28
C ASP A 68 -6.20 -3.32 -11.71
N ASP A 69 -6.16 -2.39 -10.76
CA ASP A 69 -4.93 -1.88 -10.15
C ASP A 69 -4.19 -2.92 -9.26
N HIS A 70 -4.82 -4.09 -9.01
CA HIS A 70 -4.20 -5.22 -8.31
C HIS A 70 -3.70 -6.31 -9.26
N ALA A 71 -4.09 -6.27 -10.55
CA ALA A 71 -3.59 -7.21 -11.55
C ALA A 71 -2.24 -6.73 -12.08
N GLY A 72 -1.19 -7.49 -11.81
CA GLY A 72 0.14 -7.10 -12.25
C GLY A 72 1.14 -8.25 -12.24
N ALA A 73 2.22 -8.11 -12.99
CA ALA A 73 3.31 -9.07 -13.02
C ALA A 73 4.63 -8.39 -12.64
N ALA A 74 5.33 -8.95 -11.66
CA ALA A 74 6.62 -8.47 -11.18
C ALA A 74 7.76 -9.37 -11.66
N PRO A 75 8.82 -8.82 -12.27
CA PRO A 75 9.98 -9.62 -12.69
C PRO A 75 10.74 -10.19 -11.48
N PRO A 76 11.60 -11.22 -11.69
CA PRO A 76 12.28 -11.93 -10.60
C PRO A 76 13.03 -11.03 -9.62
N ALA A 77 13.71 -10.00 -10.09
CA ALA A 77 14.45 -9.08 -9.23
C ALA A 77 13.53 -8.27 -8.30
N VAL A 78 12.38 -7.83 -8.81
CA VAL A 78 11.36 -7.11 -8.02
C VAL A 78 10.72 -8.04 -7.01
N ALA A 79 10.35 -9.26 -7.42
CA ALA A 79 9.77 -10.28 -6.53
C ALA A 79 10.71 -10.59 -5.35
N ARG A 80 12.01 -10.84 -5.62
CA ARG A 80 13.02 -11.06 -4.56
C ARG A 80 13.15 -9.87 -3.61
N ARG A 81 13.10 -8.63 -4.10
CA ARG A 81 13.13 -7.44 -3.22
C ARG A 81 11.90 -7.37 -2.32
N GLN A 82 10.73 -7.69 -2.86
CA GLN A 82 9.49 -7.75 -2.05
C GLN A 82 9.59 -8.80 -0.95
N ASP A 83 10.11 -10.01 -1.26
CA ASP A 83 10.30 -11.08 -0.27
C ASP A 83 11.29 -10.70 0.84
N THR A 84 12.25 -9.82 0.56
CA THR A 84 13.27 -9.38 1.50
C THR A 84 12.99 -7.98 2.10
N LEU A 85 11.81 -7.41 1.86
CA LEU A 85 11.48 -6.05 2.28
C LEU A 85 11.68 -5.83 3.79
N ARG A 86 11.31 -6.83 4.60
CA ARG A 86 11.45 -6.83 6.06
C ARG A 86 12.72 -7.56 6.57
N GLN A 87 13.69 -7.74 5.68
CA GLN A 87 14.99 -8.31 6.03
C GLN A 87 16.10 -7.26 5.82
N ARG A 88 17.20 -7.45 6.55
CA ARG A 88 18.42 -6.70 6.27
C ARG A 88 18.91 -7.01 4.86
N ARG A 89 19.06 -5.99 4.04
CA ARG A 89 19.40 -6.15 2.62
C ARG A 89 20.25 -5.00 2.08
N PRO A 90 20.97 -5.20 0.97
CA PRO A 90 21.62 -4.09 0.29
C PRO A 90 20.58 -3.06 -0.16
N ALA A 91 20.81 -1.80 0.15
CA ALA A 91 19.93 -0.70 -0.22
C ALA A 91 20.69 0.62 -0.41
N ILE A 92 20.11 1.51 -1.18
CA ILE A 92 20.58 2.90 -1.34
C ILE A 92 19.77 3.86 -0.47
N GLY A 93 18.64 3.42 0.08
CA GLY A 93 17.84 4.15 1.08
C GLY A 93 16.86 5.16 0.51
N VAL A 94 16.25 4.87 -0.64
CA VAL A 94 15.14 5.65 -1.19
C VAL A 94 13.88 4.79 -1.33
N SER A 95 12.72 5.40 -1.14
CA SER A 95 11.42 4.88 -1.56
C SER A 95 11.01 5.55 -2.86
N LEU A 96 10.52 4.76 -3.80
CA LEU A 96 10.22 5.18 -5.16
C LEU A 96 8.74 4.94 -5.48
N ARG A 97 8.06 5.93 -6.06
CA ARG A 97 6.72 5.78 -6.62
C ARG A 97 6.77 6.02 -8.12
N PRO A 98 6.22 5.09 -8.94
CA PRO A 98 6.17 5.28 -10.39
C PRO A 98 5.28 6.48 -10.77
N GLU A 99 5.67 7.23 -11.77
CA GLU A 99 4.79 8.19 -12.46
C GLU A 99 3.94 7.48 -13.53
N PRO A 100 2.79 8.03 -13.92
CA PRO A 100 1.90 7.40 -14.90
C PRO A 100 2.55 7.09 -16.25
N SER A 101 3.60 7.81 -16.64
CA SER A 101 4.36 7.56 -17.86
C SER A 101 5.15 6.24 -17.84
N GLY A 102 5.44 5.70 -16.64
CA GLY A 102 6.27 4.52 -16.43
C GLY A 102 7.78 4.73 -16.66
N ASP A 103 8.19 5.90 -17.14
CA ASP A 103 9.59 6.22 -17.44
C ASP A 103 10.28 7.02 -16.34
N LEU A 104 9.53 7.43 -15.32
CA LEU A 104 10.00 8.20 -14.18
C LEU A 104 9.45 7.62 -12.87
N TYR A 105 10.26 7.73 -11.81
CA TYR A 105 9.84 7.47 -10.44
C TYR A 105 10.14 8.67 -9.57
N VAL A 106 9.18 9.09 -8.76
CA VAL A 106 9.37 10.13 -7.74
C VAL A 106 10.03 9.51 -6.51
N ILE A 107 11.04 10.17 -5.95
CA ILE A 107 11.62 9.85 -4.66
C ILE A 107 10.69 10.40 -3.57
N GLU A 108 9.96 9.51 -2.89
CA GLU A 108 9.01 9.88 -1.85
C GLU A 108 9.66 9.99 -0.47
N GLN A 109 10.66 9.14 -0.22
CA GLN A 109 11.39 9.15 1.04
C GLN A 109 12.88 8.94 0.80
N VAL A 110 13.69 9.59 1.62
CA VAL A 110 15.13 9.35 1.71
C VAL A 110 15.45 9.01 3.15
N ARG A 111 15.94 7.80 3.38
CA ARG A 111 16.22 7.29 4.71
C ARG A 111 17.45 8.00 5.31
N PRO A 112 17.34 8.58 6.52
CA PRO A 112 18.49 9.19 7.19
C PRO A 112 19.67 8.22 7.31
N GLY A 113 20.89 8.73 7.12
CA GLY A 113 22.10 7.93 7.20
C GLY A 113 22.24 6.88 6.09
N SER A 114 21.49 6.95 5.01
CA SER A 114 21.61 6.08 3.84
C SER A 114 22.60 6.62 2.81
N PRO A 115 23.10 5.78 1.86
CA PRO A 115 23.91 6.26 0.76
C PRO A 115 23.28 7.40 -0.04
N ALA A 116 21.97 7.37 -0.25
CA ALA A 116 21.26 8.45 -0.92
C ALA A 116 21.22 9.74 -0.11
N ALA A 117 20.99 9.67 1.21
CA ALA A 117 21.01 10.82 2.09
C ALA A 117 22.40 11.47 2.15
N GLU A 118 23.45 10.66 2.27
CA GLU A 118 24.85 11.13 2.28
C GLU A 118 25.26 11.79 0.96
N ALA A 119 24.67 11.37 -0.15
CA ALA A 119 24.89 11.96 -1.47
C ALA A 119 24.00 13.18 -1.75
N GLY A 120 23.17 13.61 -0.79
CA GLY A 120 22.31 14.79 -0.92
C GLY A 120 21.07 14.58 -1.78
N VAL A 121 20.65 13.33 -2.00
CA VAL A 121 19.37 13.03 -2.66
C VAL A 121 18.22 13.56 -1.80
N ALA A 122 17.24 14.20 -2.42
CA ALA A 122 16.12 14.82 -1.73
C ALA A 122 14.77 14.27 -2.18
N VAL A 123 13.78 14.37 -1.30
CA VAL A 123 12.38 14.07 -1.57
C VAL A 123 11.88 14.97 -2.72
N GLY A 124 11.14 14.37 -3.65
CA GLY A 124 10.63 15.03 -4.84
C GLY A 124 11.58 15.03 -6.04
N TRP A 125 12.83 14.54 -5.90
CA TRP A 125 13.64 14.24 -7.07
C TRP A 125 13.04 13.07 -7.85
N ARG A 126 13.38 12.95 -9.14
CA ARG A 126 12.84 11.89 -10.00
C ARG A 126 13.96 11.01 -10.55
N LEU A 127 13.76 9.71 -10.49
CA LEU A 127 14.62 8.71 -11.13
C LEU A 127 14.14 8.47 -12.56
N VAL A 128 15.04 8.63 -13.51
CA VAL A 128 14.79 8.30 -14.93
C VAL A 128 14.97 6.79 -15.13
N THR A 129 13.95 6.13 -15.67
CA THR A 129 13.96 4.67 -15.94
C THR A 129 13.63 4.34 -17.39
N GLY A 130 13.30 5.35 -18.22
CA GLY A 130 13.07 5.22 -19.65
C GLY A 130 14.32 4.96 -20.49
N GLU A 131 14.26 5.32 -21.76
CA GLU A 131 15.39 5.16 -22.68
C GLU A 131 16.62 5.94 -22.17
N GLY A 132 17.79 5.28 -22.17
CA GLY A 132 19.02 5.89 -21.64
C GLY A 132 19.18 5.82 -20.12
N ALA A 133 18.29 5.16 -19.39
CA ALA A 133 18.44 4.95 -17.95
C ALA A 133 19.72 4.13 -17.63
N LEU A 134 20.48 4.61 -16.64
CA LEU A 134 21.70 3.93 -16.19
C LEU A 134 21.41 2.80 -15.23
N TRP A 135 20.32 2.90 -14.48
CA TRP A 135 19.81 1.88 -13.57
C TRP A 135 18.29 1.98 -13.48
N THR A 136 17.64 0.84 -13.35
CA THR A 136 16.16 0.75 -13.20
C THR A 136 15.77 -0.16 -12.04
N PRO A 137 14.57 -0.01 -11.47
CA PRO A 137 14.11 -0.85 -10.36
C PRO A 137 14.05 -2.36 -10.63
N GLU A 138 14.06 -2.79 -11.89
CA GLU A 138 14.10 -4.21 -12.27
C GLU A 138 15.48 -4.85 -12.08
N GLN A 139 16.53 -4.03 -11.94
CA GLN A 139 17.89 -4.52 -11.74
C GLN A 139 18.19 -4.78 -10.27
N ASP A 140 18.90 -5.86 -9.99
CA ASP A 140 19.37 -6.15 -8.64
C ASP A 140 20.47 -5.18 -8.21
N ILE A 141 20.51 -4.92 -6.90
CA ILE A 141 21.61 -4.20 -6.24
C ILE A 141 22.31 -5.14 -5.26
N ALA A 142 23.63 -5.00 -5.15
CA ALA A 142 24.47 -5.79 -4.25
C ALA A 142 25.30 -4.86 -3.36
N GLU A 143 25.58 -5.33 -2.14
CA GLU A 143 26.44 -4.59 -1.21
C GLU A 143 27.81 -4.28 -1.82
N GLY A 144 28.25 -3.03 -1.65
CA GLY A 144 29.54 -2.58 -2.14
C GLY A 144 29.68 -2.44 -3.66
N ARG A 145 28.68 -2.84 -4.46
CA ARG A 145 28.69 -2.69 -5.91
C ARG A 145 28.03 -1.38 -6.32
N PRO A 146 28.81 -0.38 -6.81
CA PRO A 146 28.24 0.91 -7.18
C PRO A 146 27.15 0.79 -8.24
N VAL A 147 26.09 1.58 -8.10
CA VAL A 147 25.02 1.76 -9.07
C VAL A 147 24.93 3.24 -9.44
N THR A 148 24.83 3.54 -10.73
CA THR A 148 24.68 4.92 -11.20
C THR A 148 23.25 5.17 -11.59
N LEU A 149 22.63 6.18 -10.94
CA LEU A 149 21.26 6.61 -11.19
C LEU A 149 21.26 7.84 -12.09
N SER A 150 20.28 7.95 -12.97
CA SER A 150 19.97 9.21 -13.66
C SER A 150 18.88 9.92 -12.89
N LEU A 151 19.22 10.98 -12.17
CA LEU A 151 18.27 11.71 -11.31
C LEU A 151 17.96 13.09 -11.89
N ILE A 152 16.70 13.50 -11.83
CA ILE A 152 16.25 14.87 -12.08
C ILE A 152 16.08 15.52 -10.70
N ASP A 153 16.84 16.56 -10.44
CA ASP A 153 16.83 17.26 -9.16
C ASP A 153 15.63 18.24 -9.00
N GLY A 154 15.59 18.97 -7.90
CA GLY A 154 14.53 19.95 -7.62
C GLY A 154 14.51 21.16 -8.56
N GLU A 155 15.59 21.41 -9.30
CA GLU A 155 15.72 22.47 -10.30
C GLU A 155 15.41 21.96 -11.72
N GLY A 156 15.17 20.65 -11.87
CA GLY A 156 14.91 20.01 -13.15
C GLY A 156 16.16 19.59 -13.93
N ALA A 157 17.35 19.70 -13.33
CA ALA A 157 18.59 19.27 -13.96
C ALA A 157 18.79 17.75 -13.86
N VAL A 158 19.13 17.12 -14.99
CA VAL A 158 19.47 15.69 -15.02
C VAL A 158 20.90 15.50 -14.52
N ARG A 159 21.08 14.70 -13.48
CA ARG A 159 22.39 14.41 -12.88
C ARG A 159 22.62 12.91 -12.77
N PRO A 160 23.71 12.36 -13.34
CA PRO A 160 24.15 11.03 -13.00
C PRO A 160 24.72 11.04 -11.58
N LEU A 161 24.26 10.13 -10.73
CA LEU A 161 24.72 9.99 -9.35
C LEU A 161 25.08 8.54 -9.09
N THR A 162 26.32 8.29 -8.68
CA THR A 162 26.77 6.94 -8.32
C THR A 162 26.65 6.75 -6.81
N LEU A 163 25.90 5.73 -6.42
CA LEU A 163 25.69 5.33 -5.02
C LEU A 163 26.25 3.94 -4.80
N THR A 164 26.88 3.71 -3.65
CA THR A 164 27.32 2.39 -3.23
C THR A 164 26.33 1.81 -2.23
N PRO A 165 25.54 0.79 -2.61
CA PRO A 165 24.60 0.15 -1.70
C PRO A 165 25.31 -0.48 -0.52
N ARG A 166 24.73 -0.39 0.67
CA ARG A 166 25.21 -1.07 1.87
C ARG A 166 24.08 -1.82 2.56
N MET A 167 24.43 -2.78 3.41
CA MET A 167 23.44 -3.51 4.20
C MET A 167 22.71 -2.54 5.13
N MET A 168 21.38 -2.47 4.97
CA MET A 168 20.53 -1.62 5.78
C MET A 168 19.50 -2.46 6.53
N GLU A 169 19.23 -2.09 7.77
CA GLU A 169 18.15 -2.69 8.56
C GLU A 169 16.80 -2.36 7.89
N PRO A 170 15.79 -3.23 7.97
CA PRO A 170 14.45 -2.92 7.47
C PRO A 170 13.84 -1.73 8.23
N SER A 171 12.96 -0.98 7.58
CA SER A 171 12.09 -0.06 8.30
C SER A 171 11.10 -0.87 9.15
N PRO A 172 10.81 -0.44 10.40
CA PRO A 172 9.77 -1.08 11.20
C PRO A 172 8.43 -1.04 10.46
N ALA A 173 7.68 -2.15 10.52
CA ALA A 173 6.33 -2.21 9.95
C ALA A 173 5.33 -1.37 10.75
N PHE A 174 5.59 -1.23 12.05
CA PHE A 174 4.72 -0.53 13.00
C PHE A 174 5.57 0.37 13.89
N VAL A 175 5.11 1.61 14.10
CA VAL A 175 5.80 2.59 14.96
C VAL A 175 4.77 3.27 15.85
N ALA A 176 5.06 3.35 17.15
CA ALA A 176 4.27 4.12 18.11
C ALA A 176 5.03 5.38 18.51
N ASP A 177 4.43 6.54 18.37
CA ASP A 177 4.96 7.83 18.82
C ASP A 177 4.11 8.39 19.95
N ARG A 178 4.74 8.63 21.09
CA ARG A 178 4.17 9.23 22.31
C ARG A 178 4.84 10.56 22.66
N SER A 179 5.50 11.18 21.71
CA SER A 179 6.23 12.44 21.92
C SER A 179 5.31 13.62 22.25
N ARG A 180 4.03 13.53 21.89
CA ARG A 180 3.01 14.54 22.18
C ARG A 180 2.18 14.11 23.39
N PRO A 181 2.11 14.94 24.47
CA PRO A 181 1.31 14.61 25.65
C PRO A 181 -0.17 14.37 25.31
N GLY A 182 -0.73 13.29 25.82
CA GLY A 182 -2.12 12.92 25.59
C GLY A 182 -2.45 12.43 24.17
N VAL A 183 -1.44 12.11 23.37
CA VAL A 183 -1.60 11.60 21.99
C VAL A 183 -0.74 10.35 21.77
N LEU A 184 -1.32 9.32 21.20
CA LEU A 184 -0.65 8.14 20.70
C LEU A 184 -0.80 8.07 19.19
N VAL A 185 0.29 8.25 18.44
CA VAL A 185 0.29 8.06 16.98
C VAL A 185 0.83 6.68 16.65
N LEU A 186 0.05 5.89 15.93
CA LEU A 186 0.35 4.53 15.50
C LEU A 186 0.52 4.51 13.99
N THR A 187 1.76 4.55 13.51
CA THR A 187 2.07 4.41 12.07
C THR A 187 2.10 2.93 11.71
N VAL A 188 1.26 2.55 10.75
CA VAL A 188 1.14 1.18 10.23
C VAL A 188 1.53 1.21 8.75
N ASP A 189 2.70 0.68 8.42
CA ASP A 189 3.29 0.70 7.07
C ASP A 189 2.76 -0.45 6.17
N GLY A 190 2.01 -1.40 6.76
CA GLY A 190 1.35 -2.51 6.08
C GLY A 190 0.60 -3.40 7.05
N PHE A 191 -0.44 -4.08 6.57
CA PHE A 191 -1.20 -5.06 7.37
C PHE A 191 -0.46 -6.40 7.39
N GLU A 192 0.66 -6.41 8.11
CA GLU A 192 1.56 -7.56 8.24
C GLU A 192 1.24 -8.40 9.48
N ALA A 193 1.70 -9.65 9.49
CA ALA A 193 1.49 -10.56 10.61
C ALA A 193 2.00 -9.97 11.93
N GLY A 194 1.16 -9.98 12.95
CA GLY A 194 1.46 -9.47 14.28
C GLY A 194 0.94 -8.06 14.56
N LEU A 195 0.32 -7.39 13.57
CA LEU A 195 -0.26 -6.06 13.78
C LEU A 195 -1.27 -6.06 14.93
N GLY A 196 -2.20 -7.02 14.96
CA GLY A 196 -3.20 -7.08 16.02
C GLY A 196 -2.61 -7.25 17.42
N ARG A 197 -1.55 -8.05 17.57
CA ARG A 197 -0.83 -8.19 18.84
C ARG A 197 -0.15 -6.86 19.22
N TRP A 198 0.60 -6.29 18.29
CA TRP A 198 1.31 -5.03 18.52
C TRP A 198 0.34 -3.88 18.87
N MET A 199 -0.81 -3.79 18.19
CA MET A 199 -1.86 -2.83 18.52
C MET A 199 -2.37 -3.02 19.95
N GLY A 200 -2.66 -4.26 20.35
CA GLY A 200 -3.07 -4.59 21.72
C GLY A 200 -2.06 -4.12 22.76
N GLU A 201 -0.77 -4.42 22.55
CA GLU A 201 0.34 -3.97 23.43
C GLU A 201 0.43 -2.43 23.53
N GLN A 202 0.12 -1.70 22.43
CA GLN A 202 0.14 -0.24 22.45
C GLN A 202 -1.07 0.39 23.14
N LEU A 203 -2.21 -0.30 23.11
CA LEU A 203 -3.49 0.18 23.64
C LEU A 203 -3.79 -0.33 25.06
N GLU A 204 -3.04 -1.34 25.53
CA GLU A 204 -3.16 -1.84 26.89
C GLU A 204 -2.88 -0.71 27.90
N ASP A 205 -3.74 -0.61 28.91
CA ASP A 205 -3.66 0.42 29.98
C ASP A 205 -3.58 1.86 29.48
N LEU A 206 -4.02 2.14 28.24
CA LEU A 206 -4.01 3.50 27.70
C LEU A 206 -5.04 4.36 28.45
N PRO A 207 -4.64 5.51 29.03
CA PRO A 207 -5.60 6.43 29.65
C PRO A 207 -6.69 6.85 28.67
N LEU A 208 -7.95 6.90 29.13
CA LEU A 208 -9.10 7.19 28.27
C LEU A 208 -9.02 8.56 27.59
N GLU A 209 -8.34 9.51 28.25
CA GLU A 209 -8.12 10.86 27.72
C GLU A 209 -7.06 10.93 26.61
N THR A 210 -6.37 9.84 26.33
CA THR A 210 -5.34 9.79 25.27
C THR A 210 -6.02 9.63 23.91
N ASP A 211 -5.77 10.57 23.00
CA ASP A 211 -6.20 10.45 21.61
C ASP A 211 -5.37 9.43 20.87
N VAL A 212 -6.00 8.62 20.03
CA VAL A 212 -5.32 7.65 19.18
C VAL A 212 -5.39 8.11 17.73
N VAL A 213 -4.25 8.27 17.10
CA VAL A 213 -4.15 8.55 15.66
C VAL A 213 -3.52 7.34 14.98
N ILE A 214 -4.23 6.75 14.00
CA ILE A 214 -3.72 5.64 13.20
C ILE A 214 -3.28 6.22 11.85
N ASP A 215 -1.99 6.16 11.55
CA ASP A 215 -1.45 6.66 10.29
C ASP A 215 -1.32 5.51 9.28
N LEU A 216 -2.19 5.54 8.27
CA LEU A 216 -2.25 4.58 7.16
C LEU A 216 -1.79 5.22 5.83
N ARG A 217 -1.20 6.39 5.85
CA ARG A 217 -0.67 7.04 4.63
C ARG A 217 0.45 6.21 4.04
N GLY A 218 0.43 6.03 2.71
CA GLY A 218 1.40 5.19 2.00
C GLY A 218 1.25 3.68 2.25
N ASN A 219 0.27 3.23 3.02
CA ASN A 219 0.07 1.82 3.34
C ASN A 219 -0.57 1.06 2.17
N PRO A 220 0.12 0.06 1.58
CA PRO A 220 -0.40 -0.69 0.43
C PRO A 220 -1.46 -1.74 0.79
N GLY A 221 -1.84 -1.84 2.07
CA GLY A 221 -2.75 -2.87 2.56
C GLY A 221 -2.03 -4.08 3.14
N GLY A 222 -2.56 -5.27 2.92
CA GLY A 222 -2.00 -6.53 3.40
C GLY A 222 -3.05 -7.54 3.83
N ARG A 223 -2.82 -8.24 4.94
CA ARG A 223 -3.63 -9.38 5.37
C ARG A 223 -4.98 -8.95 5.94
N LEU A 224 -6.07 -9.52 5.44
CA LEU A 224 -7.42 -9.28 5.98
C LEU A 224 -7.56 -9.68 7.45
N ALA A 225 -6.84 -10.71 7.91
CA ALA A 225 -6.85 -11.10 9.31
C ALA A 225 -6.28 -10.01 10.22
N GLU A 226 -5.29 -9.26 9.75
CA GLU A 226 -4.71 -8.14 10.50
C GLU A 226 -5.62 -6.89 10.43
N ALA A 227 -6.36 -6.70 9.33
CA ALA A 227 -7.40 -5.69 9.26
C ALA A 227 -8.54 -5.97 10.26
N ASP A 228 -8.98 -7.24 10.32
CA ASP A 228 -9.95 -7.68 11.32
C ASP A 228 -9.46 -7.47 12.76
N ALA A 229 -8.18 -7.80 13.03
CA ALA A 229 -7.58 -7.60 14.34
C ALA A 229 -7.51 -6.11 14.72
N LEU A 230 -7.09 -5.22 13.80
CA LEU A 230 -7.10 -3.78 14.03
C LEU A 230 -8.53 -3.27 14.29
N LEU A 231 -9.51 -3.68 13.48
CA LEU A 231 -10.91 -3.33 13.69
C LEU A 231 -11.43 -3.80 15.05
N SER A 232 -11.00 -4.98 15.48
CA SER A 232 -11.38 -5.56 16.78
C SER A 232 -10.82 -4.80 17.98
N CYS A 233 -9.79 -3.96 17.77
CA CYS A 233 -9.31 -3.05 18.81
C CYS A 233 -10.34 -1.96 19.15
N PHE A 234 -11.23 -1.63 18.21
CA PHE A 234 -12.13 -0.47 18.31
C PHE A 234 -13.61 -0.82 18.13
N LEU A 235 -13.93 -1.98 17.60
CA LEU A 235 -15.30 -2.43 17.33
C LEU A 235 -15.62 -3.70 18.14
N PRO A 236 -16.87 -3.84 18.60
CA PRO A 236 -17.28 -5.06 19.32
C PRO A 236 -17.19 -6.30 18.45
N ARG A 237 -17.03 -7.45 19.09
CA ARG A 237 -17.02 -8.75 18.40
C ARG A 237 -18.30 -8.94 17.57
N ASP A 238 -18.18 -9.69 16.49
CA ASP A 238 -19.24 -10.05 15.54
C ASP A 238 -19.87 -8.83 14.80
N ARG A 239 -19.18 -7.69 14.78
CA ARG A 239 -19.59 -6.52 13.99
C ARG A 239 -19.30 -6.78 12.51
N LEU A 240 -20.35 -6.73 11.67
CA LEU A 240 -20.18 -6.74 10.21
C LEU A 240 -19.40 -5.49 9.77
N TRP A 241 -18.30 -5.64 9.03
CA TRP A 241 -17.52 -4.53 8.52
C TRP A 241 -17.36 -4.51 6.99
N ALA A 242 -17.47 -5.68 6.33
CA ALA A 242 -17.47 -5.79 4.88
C ALA A 242 -18.09 -7.11 4.41
N ALA A 243 -18.28 -7.25 3.11
CA ALA A 243 -18.56 -8.53 2.48
C ALA A 243 -17.76 -8.65 1.19
N ARG A 244 -17.30 -9.86 0.87
CA ARG A 244 -16.56 -10.15 -0.36
C ARG A 244 -17.32 -11.09 -1.26
N THR A 245 -17.13 -10.93 -2.57
CA THR A 245 -17.70 -11.80 -3.61
C THR A 245 -16.59 -12.24 -4.55
N GLY A 246 -16.36 -13.55 -4.65
CA GLY A 246 -15.35 -14.13 -5.56
C GLY A 246 -15.98 -14.61 -6.87
N ARG A 247 -15.17 -15.27 -7.72
CA ARG A 247 -15.55 -15.78 -9.06
C ARG A 247 -16.84 -16.64 -9.08
N SER A 248 -17.13 -17.36 -8.01
CA SER A 248 -18.34 -18.19 -7.92
C SER A 248 -19.63 -17.39 -7.67
N GLY A 249 -19.55 -16.08 -7.49
CA GLY A 249 -20.68 -15.23 -7.08
C GLY A 249 -21.08 -15.39 -5.61
N ARG A 250 -20.41 -16.28 -4.83
CA ARG A 250 -20.71 -16.47 -3.42
C ARG A 250 -20.28 -15.25 -2.62
N ARG A 251 -21.21 -14.62 -1.92
CA ARG A 251 -20.98 -13.55 -0.95
C ARG A 251 -20.59 -14.15 0.41
N VAL A 252 -19.53 -13.61 1.00
CA VAL A 252 -19.03 -13.96 2.33
C VAL A 252 -18.94 -12.69 3.17
N GLU A 253 -19.66 -12.66 4.28
CA GLU A 253 -19.60 -11.57 5.26
C GLU A 253 -18.30 -11.63 6.06
N LEU A 254 -17.73 -10.47 6.33
CA LEU A 254 -16.56 -10.27 7.17
C LEU A 254 -16.99 -9.57 8.44
N ARG A 255 -16.76 -10.23 9.58
CA ARG A 255 -17.16 -9.77 10.90
C ARG A 255 -15.95 -9.75 11.82
N THR A 256 -15.90 -8.78 12.74
CA THR A 256 -14.82 -8.71 13.73
C THR A 256 -14.75 -9.98 14.55
N GLY A 257 -13.54 -10.58 14.61
CA GLY A 257 -13.26 -11.78 15.39
C GLY A 257 -13.20 -11.54 16.90
N GLY A 258 -13.01 -10.28 17.31
CA GLY A 258 -12.92 -9.86 18.71
C GLY A 258 -11.54 -10.08 19.33
N GLY A 259 -10.47 -10.11 18.50
CA GLY A 259 -9.09 -10.26 18.98
C GLY A 259 -8.26 -9.00 18.66
N CYS A 260 -7.78 -8.30 19.70
CA CYS A 260 -6.80 -7.24 19.59
C CYS A 260 -5.71 -7.49 20.65
N GLY A 261 -4.69 -8.30 20.30
CA GLY A 261 -3.74 -8.77 21.29
C GLY A 261 -4.44 -9.44 22.46
N ASP A 262 -4.07 -9.04 23.67
CA ASP A 262 -4.60 -9.56 24.93
C ASP A 262 -5.74 -8.68 25.51
N LEU A 263 -6.22 -7.68 24.75
CA LEU A 263 -7.32 -6.82 25.20
C LEU A 263 -8.65 -7.62 25.35
N ASP A 264 -9.28 -7.53 26.51
CA ASP A 264 -10.56 -8.17 26.80
C ASP A 264 -11.74 -7.53 26.06
N ARG A 265 -11.61 -6.25 25.71
CA ARG A 265 -12.65 -5.44 25.07
C ARG A 265 -12.02 -4.34 24.18
N PRO A 266 -12.77 -3.83 23.19
CA PRO A 266 -12.34 -2.68 22.43
C PRO A 266 -12.06 -1.46 23.31
N VAL A 267 -11.07 -0.66 22.93
CA VAL A 267 -10.79 0.60 23.63
C VAL A 267 -11.82 1.68 23.27
N GLU A 268 -12.06 2.60 24.18
CA GLU A 268 -13.08 3.66 24.05
C GLU A 268 -12.46 5.03 23.68
N ASN A 269 -11.12 5.12 23.64
CA ASN A 269 -10.39 6.34 23.28
C ASN A 269 -10.88 6.97 21.96
N ASP A 270 -10.86 8.28 21.85
CA ASP A 270 -11.14 8.97 20.59
C ASP A 270 -10.10 8.59 19.51
N VAL A 271 -10.55 8.36 18.27
CA VAL A 271 -9.71 7.85 17.19
C VAL A 271 -9.83 8.73 15.95
N ALA A 272 -8.68 9.07 15.37
CA ALA A 272 -8.57 9.57 14.00
C ALA A 272 -7.71 8.64 13.16
N ILE A 273 -7.98 8.61 11.85
CA ILE A 273 -7.21 7.81 10.89
C ILE A 273 -6.70 8.74 9.80
N LEU A 274 -5.38 8.73 9.57
CA LEU A 274 -4.76 9.45 8.47
C LEU A 274 -4.67 8.56 7.24
N VAL A 275 -5.11 9.07 6.11
CA VAL A 275 -5.09 8.38 4.81
C VAL A 275 -4.58 9.29 3.71
N ASP A 276 -4.05 8.70 2.63
CA ASP A 276 -3.64 9.41 1.42
C ASP A 276 -3.97 8.61 0.15
N ALA A 277 -3.66 9.17 -1.01
CA ALA A 277 -3.87 8.52 -2.31
C ALA A 277 -3.08 7.21 -2.51
N ASN A 278 -2.15 6.88 -1.62
CA ASN A 278 -1.39 5.63 -1.62
C ASN A 278 -1.93 4.61 -0.60
N SER A 279 -2.90 4.97 0.24
CA SER A 279 -3.62 4.03 1.11
C SER A 279 -4.45 3.09 0.24
N ARG A 280 -4.18 1.77 0.30
CA ARG A 280 -4.76 0.76 -0.59
C ARG A 280 -5.32 -0.43 0.17
N SER A 281 -6.29 -1.12 -0.42
CA SER A 281 -6.78 -2.43 0.03
C SER A 281 -7.22 -2.42 1.50
N ALA A 282 -6.60 -3.18 2.40
CA ALA A 282 -6.91 -3.19 3.83
C ALA A 282 -6.82 -1.81 4.47
N ALA A 283 -5.92 -0.92 3.96
CA ALA A 283 -5.79 0.46 4.40
C ALA A 283 -6.92 1.38 3.89
N GLU A 284 -7.85 0.86 3.10
CA GLU A 284 -9.10 1.52 2.71
C GLU A 284 -10.30 0.89 3.41
N LEU A 285 -10.33 -0.45 3.50
CA LEU A 285 -11.41 -1.17 4.16
C LEU A 285 -11.50 -0.86 5.65
N THR A 286 -10.35 -0.70 6.31
CA THR A 286 -10.28 -0.40 7.75
C THR A 286 -10.82 0.99 8.08
N PRO A 287 -10.36 2.10 7.44
CA PRO A 287 -10.94 3.43 7.70
C PRO A 287 -12.42 3.50 7.29
N ALA A 288 -12.84 2.88 6.18
CA ALA A 288 -14.24 2.83 5.78
C ALA A 288 -15.13 2.19 6.86
N ALA A 289 -14.69 1.05 7.42
CA ALA A 289 -15.43 0.34 8.46
C ALA A 289 -15.57 1.18 9.75
N LEU A 290 -14.49 1.85 10.18
CA LEU A 290 -14.51 2.70 11.38
C LEU A 290 -15.30 3.99 11.16
N GLN A 291 -15.25 4.56 9.94
CA GLN A 291 -16.05 5.73 9.54
C GLN A 291 -17.55 5.38 9.51
N GLU A 292 -17.95 4.28 8.85
CA GLU A 292 -19.35 3.82 8.83
C GLU A 292 -19.88 3.49 10.24
N ALA A 293 -19.02 2.97 11.12
CA ALA A 293 -19.35 2.74 12.52
C ALA A 293 -19.39 4.02 13.38
N ARG A 294 -18.98 5.17 12.82
CA ARG A 294 -18.79 6.45 13.53
C ARG A 294 -17.82 6.31 14.72
N ARG A 295 -16.82 5.46 14.55
CA ARG A 295 -15.84 5.15 15.60
C ARG A 295 -14.54 5.92 15.44
N ALA A 296 -14.25 6.40 14.24
CA ALA A 296 -13.08 7.21 13.94
C ALA A 296 -13.42 8.33 12.95
N VAL A 297 -12.68 9.43 13.03
CA VAL A 297 -12.65 10.50 12.02
C VAL A 297 -11.55 10.19 11.01
N VAL A 298 -11.88 10.14 9.74
CA VAL A 298 -10.92 9.92 8.66
C VAL A 298 -10.42 11.25 8.11
N VAL A 299 -9.11 11.46 8.08
CA VAL A 299 -8.47 12.74 7.72
C VAL A 299 -7.41 12.52 6.66
N GLY A 300 -7.33 13.39 5.67
CA GLY A 300 -6.27 13.37 4.66
C GLY A 300 -6.78 13.54 3.23
N GLU A 301 -6.29 12.70 2.33
CA GLU A 301 -6.68 12.68 0.91
C GLU A 301 -7.58 11.48 0.61
N PRO A 302 -8.43 11.53 -0.43
CA PRO A 302 -9.13 10.33 -0.91
C PRO A 302 -8.15 9.18 -1.17
N THR A 303 -8.53 7.98 -0.75
CA THR A 303 -7.67 6.80 -0.90
C THR A 303 -7.66 6.27 -2.35
N ALA A 304 -6.80 5.32 -2.65
CA ALA A 304 -6.53 4.85 -4.01
C ALA A 304 -7.76 4.29 -4.76
N GLY A 305 -8.74 3.73 -4.06
CA GLY A 305 -9.84 3.01 -4.69
C GLY A 305 -9.40 1.65 -5.26
N ALA A 306 -8.47 1.01 -4.59
CA ALA A 306 -7.90 -0.27 -5.00
C ALA A 306 -8.10 -1.29 -3.87
N VAL A 307 -9.29 -1.92 -3.82
CA VAL A 307 -9.72 -2.77 -2.69
C VAL A 307 -9.96 -4.23 -3.04
N LEU A 308 -9.73 -4.64 -4.29
CA LEU A 308 -9.90 -6.03 -4.67
C LEU A 308 -8.95 -6.95 -3.88
N ILE A 309 -9.41 -8.13 -3.49
CA ILE A 309 -8.52 -9.15 -2.90
C ILE A 309 -7.64 -9.72 -4.00
N SER A 310 -6.36 -9.46 -3.96
CA SER A 310 -5.38 -10.09 -4.83
C SER A 310 -4.74 -11.32 -4.18
N GLN A 311 -4.29 -12.24 -5.02
CA GLN A 311 -3.46 -13.37 -4.64
C GLN A 311 -2.23 -13.42 -5.53
N GLU A 312 -1.08 -13.64 -4.91
CA GLU A 312 0.17 -13.81 -5.61
C GLU A 312 0.39 -15.26 -6.05
N THR A 313 0.91 -15.43 -7.27
CA THR A 313 1.28 -16.73 -7.85
C THR A 313 2.67 -16.64 -8.42
N GLY A 314 3.57 -17.57 -8.04
CA GLY A 314 4.92 -17.65 -8.60
C GLY A 314 4.91 -18.00 -10.08
N LEU A 315 5.79 -17.35 -10.84
CA LEU A 315 6.00 -17.57 -12.27
C LEU A 315 7.22 -18.48 -12.52
N PRO A 316 7.29 -19.16 -13.68
CA PRO A 316 8.33 -20.15 -13.98
C PRO A 316 9.77 -19.64 -13.98
N ASP A 317 9.99 -18.33 -14.16
CA ASP A 317 11.27 -17.66 -14.15
C ASP A 317 11.68 -17.10 -12.78
N GLY A 318 10.82 -17.25 -11.76
CA GLY A 318 10.99 -16.69 -10.43
C GLY A 318 10.33 -15.32 -10.24
N GLY A 319 9.61 -14.83 -11.24
CA GLY A 319 8.74 -13.65 -11.12
C GLY A 319 7.44 -13.97 -10.40
N ARG A 320 6.55 -12.99 -10.31
CA ARG A 320 5.29 -13.07 -9.55
C ARG A 320 4.15 -12.43 -10.32
N LEU A 321 3.00 -13.10 -10.34
CA LEU A 321 1.72 -12.57 -10.79
C LEU A 321 0.87 -12.24 -9.56
N SER A 322 0.40 -11.01 -9.46
CA SER A 322 -0.71 -10.62 -8.59
C SER A 322 -2.00 -10.63 -9.40
N LEU A 323 -3.07 -11.19 -8.88
CA LEU A 323 -4.35 -11.30 -9.59
C LEU A 323 -5.51 -11.22 -8.61
N SER A 324 -6.50 -10.37 -8.92
CA SER A 324 -7.70 -10.20 -8.10
C SER A 324 -8.57 -11.45 -8.09
N ARG A 325 -8.98 -11.87 -6.89
CA ARG A 325 -9.76 -13.10 -6.62
C ARG A 325 -11.15 -12.81 -6.09
N ALA A 326 -11.39 -11.63 -5.51
CA ALA A 326 -12.70 -11.21 -5.02
C ALA A 326 -12.81 -9.69 -4.98
N ASP A 327 -14.05 -9.22 -5.07
CA ASP A 327 -14.47 -7.84 -4.88
C ASP A 327 -15.07 -7.65 -3.49
N PHE A 328 -15.08 -6.40 -3.01
CA PHE A 328 -15.60 -6.01 -1.71
C PHE A 328 -16.74 -4.99 -1.80
N VAL A 329 -17.62 -5.08 -0.81
CA VAL A 329 -18.51 -3.98 -0.42
C VAL A 329 -18.39 -3.77 1.09
N THR A 330 -18.52 -2.52 1.53
CA THR A 330 -18.55 -2.17 2.97
C THR A 330 -19.80 -2.73 3.66
N SER A 331 -19.89 -2.60 4.98
CA SER A 331 -21.10 -2.96 5.74
C SER A 331 -22.34 -2.20 5.25
N GLY A 332 -22.19 -0.96 4.81
CA GLY A 332 -23.21 -0.13 4.20
C GLY A 332 -23.53 -0.47 2.73
N GLY A 333 -22.85 -1.48 2.15
CA GLY A 333 -23.07 -1.89 0.76
C GLY A 333 -22.35 -1.03 -0.28
N VAL A 334 -21.42 -0.18 0.13
CA VAL A 334 -20.65 0.69 -0.78
C VAL A 334 -19.50 -0.10 -1.38
N ARG A 335 -19.38 -0.07 -2.71
CA ARG A 335 -18.22 -0.59 -3.42
C ARG A 335 -17.14 0.50 -3.47
N LEU A 336 -15.98 0.21 -2.90
CA LEU A 336 -14.86 1.16 -2.84
C LEU A 336 -13.92 1.07 -4.06
N GLU A 337 -13.96 -0.03 -4.81
CA GLU A 337 -13.12 -0.19 -6.00
C GLU A 337 -13.34 0.94 -7.00
N LYS A 338 -12.25 1.55 -7.49
CA LYS A 338 -12.22 2.77 -8.34
C LYS A 338 -12.85 4.03 -7.71
N ARG A 339 -13.17 3.98 -6.42
CA ARG A 339 -13.80 5.10 -5.70
C ARG A 339 -12.97 5.57 -4.51
N GLY A 340 -12.41 4.63 -3.74
CA GLY A 340 -11.71 4.90 -2.49
C GLY A 340 -12.62 5.37 -1.35
N VAL A 341 -11.96 5.66 -0.23
CA VAL A 341 -12.58 6.29 0.95
C VAL A 341 -12.44 7.79 0.81
N THR A 342 -13.54 8.51 0.94
CA THR A 342 -13.54 9.97 1.06
C THR A 342 -13.32 10.34 2.53
N PRO A 343 -12.26 11.09 2.88
CA PRO A 343 -12.04 11.54 4.25
C PRO A 343 -13.18 12.43 4.77
N ASP A 344 -13.43 12.40 6.07
CA ASP A 344 -14.34 13.34 6.73
C ASP A 344 -13.77 14.76 6.73
N LEU A 345 -12.43 14.87 6.84
CA LEU A 345 -11.69 16.12 6.78
C LEU A 345 -10.58 16.02 5.74
N ALA A 346 -10.69 16.83 4.71
CA ALA A 346 -9.64 16.93 3.68
C ALA A 346 -8.43 17.71 4.22
N ALA A 347 -7.24 17.09 4.13
CA ALA A 347 -5.98 17.72 4.53
C ALA A 347 -4.83 17.15 3.68
N ILE A 348 -4.36 17.94 2.73
CA ILE A 348 -3.32 17.53 1.78
C ILE A 348 -1.96 17.95 2.29
N GLN A 349 -1.03 17.01 2.37
CA GLN A 349 0.37 17.28 2.69
C GLN A 349 1.15 17.56 1.38
N THR A 350 1.49 18.82 1.15
CA THR A 350 2.26 19.23 -0.04
C THR A 350 3.73 18.79 0.06
N LEU A 351 4.41 18.80 -1.09
CA LEU A 351 5.87 18.57 -1.10
C LEU A 351 6.62 19.62 -0.26
N GLU A 352 6.13 20.87 -0.25
CA GLU A 352 6.69 21.94 0.57
C GLU A 352 6.51 21.65 2.06
N ASP A 353 5.34 21.15 2.49
CA ASP A 353 5.09 20.75 3.88
C ASP A 353 6.04 19.64 4.31
N ARG A 354 6.22 18.61 3.48
CA ARG A 354 7.18 17.52 3.75
C ARG A 354 8.60 18.03 3.92
N ARG A 355 9.04 18.94 3.06
CA ARG A 355 10.38 19.56 3.15
C ARG A 355 10.54 20.44 4.38
N ALA A 356 9.47 21.10 4.82
CA ALA A 356 9.44 21.94 6.01
C ALA A 356 9.14 21.18 7.33
N GLY A 357 8.89 19.86 7.26
CA GLY A 357 8.53 19.04 8.42
C GLY A 357 7.15 19.35 9.00
N ARG A 358 6.24 19.94 8.20
CA ARG A 358 4.85 20.19 8.60
C ARG A 358 3.97 18.99 8.26
N ASP A 359 2.97 18.73 9.10
CA ASP A 359 1.99 17.67 8.89
C ASP A 359 0.54 18.18 9.05
N PRO A 360 -0.01 18.85 8.02
CA PRO A 360 -1.36 19.40 8.08
C PRO A 360 -2.46 18.35 8.38
N ALA A 361 -2.28 17.10 7.93
CA ALA A 361 -3.25 16.05 8.17
C ALA A 361 -3.26 15.62 9.65
N LEU A 362 -2.10 15.46 10.27
CA LEU A 362 -2.00 15.18 11.69
C LEU A 362 -2.54 16.34 12.53
N ASP A 363 -2.20 17.58 12.17
CA ASP A 363 -2.68 18.76 12.88
C ASP A 363 -4.23 18.88 12.80
N ALA A 364 -4.82 18.61 11.62
CA ALA A 364 -6.28 18.57 11.45
C ALA A 364 -6.95 17.44 12.26
N ALA A 365 -6.33 16.26 12.31
CA ALA A 365 -6.83 15.14 13.11
C ALA A 365 -6.86 15.49 14.61
N LEU A 366 -5.79 16.05 15.13
CA LEU A 366 -5.69 16.45 16.52
C LEU A 366 -6.72 17.55 16.87
N ALA A 367 -6.92 18.51 15.97
CA ALA A 367 -7.95 19.55 16.17
C ALA A 367 -9.37 18.95 16.22
N ALA A 368 -9.67 17.97 15.36
CA ALA A 368 -10.96 17.28 15.33
C ALA A 368 -11.23 16.49 16.64
N LEU A 369 -10.22 15.77 17.13
CA LEU A 369 -10.31 15.01 18.38
C LEU A 369 -10.54 15.92 19.60
N GLN A 370 -9.85 17.06 19.65
CA GLN A 370 -10.07 18.07 20.71
C GLN A 370 -11.49 18.65 20.67
N LEU A 371 -12.04 18.93 19.48
CA LEU A 371 -13.40 19.43 19.32
C LEU A 371 -14.44 18.41 19.78
N ASN A 372 -14.27 17.14 19.49
CA ASN A 372 -15.16 16.06 19.93
C ASN A 372 -15.23 15.98 21.46
N ARG A 373 -14.10 16.05 22.14
CA ARG A 373 -14.03 16.07 23.61
C ARG A 373 -14.74 17.30 24.20
N TYR A 374 -14.55 18.47 23.61
CA TYR A 374 -15.21 19.68 24.06
C TYR A 374 -16.75 19.57 23.95
N THR A 375 -17.26 19.06 22.84
CA THR A 375 -18.69 18.89 22.61
C THR A 375 -19.30 17.83 23.54
N ALA A 376 -18.62 16.73 23.80
CA ALA A 376 -19.06 15.70 24.75
C ALA A 376 -19.09 16.22 26.18
N ALA A 377 -18.09 16.97 26.62
CA ALA A 377 -18.05 17.55 27.97
C ALA A 377 -19.15 18.58 28.20
N THR A 378 -19.46 19.43 27.21
CA THR A 378 -20.56 20.42 27.31
C THR A 378 -21.93 19.75 27.37
N SER A 379 -22.17 18.71 26.54
CA SER A 379 -23.42 17.94 26.56
C SER A 379 -23.65 17.23 27.90
N THR A 380 -22.60 16.68 28.52
CA THR A 380 -22.67 16.02 29.82
C THR A 380 -22.93 17.02 30.94
N ALA A 381 -22.36 18.22 30.89
CA ALA A 381 -22.58 19.27 31.86
C ALA A 381 -24.02 19.80 31.79
N GLU A 382 -24.57 19.97 30.59
CA GLU A 382 -25.99 20.40 30.41
C GLU A 382 -26.98 19.33 30.88
N ALA A 383 -26.70 18.04 30.62
CA ALA A 383 -27.54 16.93 31.10
C ALA A 383 -27.48 16.73 32.62
N SER A 384 -26.41 17.17 33.29
CA SER A 384 -26.31 17.13 34.76
C SER A 384 -26.90 18.35 35.47
N ALA A 385 -27.25 19.38 34.71
CA ALA A 385 -27.87 20.62 35.23
C ALA A 385 -29.40 20.64 35.13
N LEU A 386 -30.01 19.62 34.54
CA LEU A 386 -31.44 19.35 34.44
C LEU A 386 -31.87 18.27 35.44
#